data_7ff9f3cb82f731f4b08fbedc9a08c163
#
_entry.id   7ff9f3cb82f731f4b08fbedc9a08c163
#
_cell.length_a   1.000
_cell.length_b   1.000
_cell.length_c   1.000
_cell.angle_alpha   90.00
_cell.angle_beta   90.00
_cell.angle_gamma   90.00
#
_symmetry.space_group_name_H-M   'P 1'
#
loop_
_entity.id
_entity.type
_entity.pdbx_description
1 polymer ?
#
loop_
_entity_poly.entity_id
_entity_poly.type
_entity_poly.pdbx_seq_one_letter_code
_entity_poly.pdbx_strand_id
1 'polypeptide(L)'
;MPRKYFGTDGVRGKVGTAPITPDFVMHLAYAAGLVLAHDEEVKPTQGARPRVLIGKDTRISGYMLEAALEAGFTAAGVDVLLTGPMPTPAIAYLTRAWRLQAGVVISASHNPYYDNGIKFFSASGDKLPDVKEREIEALLDEPMGCVESDKLGRAKRLDDAAGRYIEFCKSTFPSDLDLRGLKIVVDTANGAAYHIAEHVLHELGADVVTMGNTPNGYNINKEVGATAPRALRAAVIEHRADLGIALDGDADRLIMVDARGIEYDGDQLLYAIASTVHKTEPVAGVVGTLMSNLGLEKAFEKLGIAFARANVGDRYVLEQLKERGWIYGGESSGHILCLDKHSTGDGMVSALQVLSAIRRSNKALSELVAPIQMYPQTMINVRVTKGFDWKNHAPLNAARAQAESTLGDTGRILIRASGTEPLIRVMVEAQDAEMARAQAQLMADALGQK
;
A
#
# COMPACT_ATOMS: atom_id res chain seq x y z
N MET A 1 25.11 7.38 3.81
CA MET A 1 24.54 8.73 3.85
C MET A 1 23.02 8.60 3.93
N PRO A 2 22.29 9.54 4.52
CA PRO A 2 20.82 9.54 4.45
C PRO A 2 20.39 9.69 2.99
N ARG A 3 19.27 9.06 2.61
CA ARG A 3 18.67 9.18 1.28
C ARG A 3 18.23 10.63 1.04
N LYS A 4 18.47 11.15 -0.16
CA LYS A 4 18.19 12.54 -0.56
C LYS A 4 16.82 12.68 -1.24
N TYR A 5 16.47 11.73 -2.08
CA TYR A 5 15.25 11.75 -2.92
C TYR A 5 14.31 10.58 -2.63
N PHE A 6 14.84 9.39 -2.36
CA PHE A 6 14.03 8.24 -2.02
C PHE A 6 13.43 8.35 -0.61
N GLY A 7 12.10 8.29 -0.55
CA GLY A 7 11.34 8.16 0.68
C GLY A 7 11.16 6.70 1.11
N THR A 8 10.14 6.43 1.90
CA THR A 8 9.75 5.05 2.29
C THR A 8 9.13 4.26 1.13
N ASP A 9 8.63 4.95 0.10
CA ASP A 9 7.93 4.34 -1.04
C ASP A 9 8.27 5.08 -2.35
N GLY A 10 9.54 5.03 -2.74
CA GLY A 10 10.06 5.66 -3.95
C GLY A 10 10.26 7.18 -3.84
N VAL A 11 10.38 7.83 -4.99
CA VAL A 11 10.54 9.28 -5.13
C VAL A 11 9.17 9.89 -5.39
N ARG A 12 8.71 10.85 -4.58
CA ARG A 12 7.38 11.47 -4.71
C ARG A 12 7.45 12.98 -4.63
N GLY A 13 6.48 13.65 -5.25
CA GLY A 13 6.32 15.10 -5.15
C GLY A 13 5.22 15.65 -6.04
N LYS A 14 5.09 16.98 -6.00
CA LYS A 14 4.19 17.70 -6.89
C LYS A 14 4.78 17.75 -8.30
N VAL A 15 3.98 17.40 -9.29
CA VAL A 15 4.39 17.42 -10.72
C VAL A 15 4.79 18.84 -11.13
N GLY A 16 5.89 18.95 -11.88
CA GLY A 16 6.48 20.21 -12.32
C GLY A 16 7.39 20.88 -11.27
N THR A 17 7.56 20.25 -10.11
CA THR A 17 8.50 20.67 -9.06
C THR A 17 9.46 19.51 -8.80
N ALA A 18 10.77 19.79 -8.70
CA ALA A 18 11.74 18.75 -8.39
C ALA A 18 11.36 18.01 -7.08
N PRO A 19 11.45 16.67 -7.04
CA PRO A 19 12.09 15.80 -8.03
C PRO A 19 11.15 15.25 -9.12
N ILE A 20 9.87 15.67 -9.21
CA ILE A 20 8.92 15.17 -10.20
C ILE A 20 8.86 16.09 -11.41
N THR A 21 9.99 16.18 -12.12
CA THR A 21 10.16 16.89 -13.39
C THR A 21 10.71 15.93 -14.46
N PRO A 22 10.44 16.15 -15.77
CA PRO A 22 10.83 15.22 -16.82
C PRO A 22 12.35 15.02 -16.93
N ASP A 23 13.13 16.07 -16.73
CA ASP A 23 14.61 16.04 -16.75
C ASP A 23 15.16 15.21 -15.58
N PHE A 24 14.66 15.43 -14.37
CA PHE A 24 15.06 14.64 -13.20
C PHE A 24 14.67 13.16 -13.36
N VAL A 25 13.44 12.87 -13.81
CA VAL A 25 12.94 11.49 -13.97
C VAL A 25 13.69 10.75 -15.06
N MET A 26 14.07 11.44 -16.16
CA MET A 26 14.93 10.86 -17.20
C MET A 26 16.32 10.52 -16.64
N HIS A 27 16.92 11.41 -15.86
CA HIS A 27 18.20 11.16 -15.20
C HIS A 27 18.11 10.03 -14.17
N LEU A 28 17.03 10.00 -13.37
CA LEU A 28 16.76 8.91 -12.43
C LEU A 28 16.68 7.54 -13.13
N ALA A 29 16.00 7.49 -14.28
CA ALA A 29 15.90 6.27 -15.09
C ALA A 29 17.25 5.83 -15.66
N TYR A 30 18.06 6.78 -16.14
CA TYR A 30 19.42 6.51 -16.60
C TYR A 30 20.29 5.94 -15.48
N ALA A 31 20.32 6.60 -14.32
CA ALA A 31 21.06 6.14 -13.14
C ALA A 31 20.60 4.74 -12.67
N ALA A 32 19.27 4.54 -12.59
CA ALA A 32 18.70 3.23 -12.25
C ALA A 32 19.06 2.16 -13.29
N GLY A 33 19.03 2.50 -14.56
CA GLY A 33 19.43 1.62 -15.66
C GLY A 33 20.88 1.12 -15.52
N LEU A 34 21.80 1.99 -15.17
CA LEU A 34 23.21 1.63 -14.95
C LEU A 34 23.38 0.69 -13.75
N VAL A 35 22.69 0.97 -12.62
CA VAL A 35 22.75 0.13 -11.42
C VAL A 35 22.15 -1.25 -11.68
N LEU A 36 20.96 -1.30 -12.30
CA LEU A 36 20.21 -2.54 -12.50
C LEU A 36 20.78 -3.39 -13.65
N ALA A 37 21.41 -2.77 -14.66
CA ALA A 37 22.09 -3.50 -15.74
C ALA A 37 23.32 -4.29 -15.26
N HIS A 38 23.94 -3.85 -14.18
CA HIS A 38 25.15 -4.46 -13.61
C HIS A 38 24.86 -5.27 -12.34
N ASP A 39 23.58 -5.52 -12.02
CA ASP A 39 23.22 -6.34 -10.86
C ASP A 39 23.62 -7.79 -11.09
N GLU A 40 24.59 -8.27 -10.30
CA GLU A 40 25.12 -9.64 -10.42
C GLU A 40 24.10 -10.72 -10.00
N GLU A 41 23.11 -10.35 -9.19
CA GLU A 41 22.09 -11.29 -8.69
C GLU A 41 21.09 -11.68 -9.79
N VAL A 42 20.86 -10.81 -10.78
CA VAL A 42 19.87 -11.02 -11.84
C VAL A 42 20.48 -10.75 -13.22
N LYS A 43 21.36 -11.63 -13.63
CA LYS A 43 21.96 -11.51 -14.98
C LYS A 43 20.94 -11.82 -16.06
N PRO A 44 20.85 -10.99 -17.12
CA PRO A 44 20.08 -11.35 -18.30
C PRO A 44 20.64 -12.63 -18.91
N THR A 45 19.81 -13.37 -19.65
CA THR A 45 20.26 -14.51 -20.44
C THR A 45 21.46 -14.08 -21.28
N GLN A 46 22.46 -14.93 -21.38
CA GLN A 46 23.73 -14.62 -22.08
C GLN A 46 23.46 -14.01 -23.46
N GLY A 47 23.96 -12.79 -23.70
CA GLY A 47 23.75 -12.02 -24.91
C GLY A 47 22.43 -11.22 -25.00
N ALA A 48 21.55 -11.31 -24.00
CA ALA A 48 20.36 -10.48 -23.92
C ALA A 48 20.66 -9.17 -23.17
N ARG A 49 19.93 -8.08 -23.52
CA ARG A 49 19.98 -6.83 -22.79
C ARG A 49 19.17 -6.93 -21.48
N PRO A 50 19.55 -6.17 -20.44
CA PRO A 50 18.69 -6.01 -19.27
C PRO A 50 17.36 -5.40 -19.68
N ARG A 51 16.28 -5.76 -18.97
CA ARG A 51 14.92 -5.31 -19.27
C ARG A 51 14.23 -4.81 -18.03
N VAL A 52 13.49 -3.71 -18.14
CA VAL A 52 12.64 -3.16 -17.10
C VAL A 52 11.19 -3.10 -17.56
N LEU A 53 10.27 -3.29 -16.62
CA LEU A 53 8.84 -3.11 -16.82
C LEU A 53 8.42 -1.73 -16.28
N ILE A 54 7.66 -0.96 -17.05
CA ILE A 54 7.10 0.31 -16.61
C ILE A 54 5.57 0.24 -16.68
N GLY A 55 4.93 0.48 -15.54
CA GLY A 55 3.51 0.70 -15.43
C GLY A 55 3.20 2.05 -14.81
N LYS A 56 1.95 2.46 -14.85
CA LYS A 56 1.49 3.75 -14.31
C LYS A 56 0.06 3.65 -13.80
N ASP A 57 -0.34 4.61 -12.97
CA ASP A 57 -1.74 4.87 -12.70
C ASP A 57 -2.37 5.75 -13.82
N THR A 58 -3.54 6.27 -13.58
CA THR A 58 -4.33 7.00 -14.59
C THR A 58 -4.07 8.51 -14.62
N ARG A 59 -3.10 9.03 -13.84
CA ARG A 59 -2.76 10.45 -13.79
C ARG A 59 -2.29 10.96 -15.15
N ILE A 60 -2.72 12.15 -15.54
CA ILE A 60 -2.31 12.78 -16.81
C ILE A 60 -0.80 12.92 -16.93
N SER A 61 -0.11 13.20 -15.82
CA SER A 61 1.35 13.32 -15.77
C SER A 61 2.08 12.00 -16.06
N GLY A 62 1.40 10.85 -15.92
CA GLY A 62 1.95 9.54 -16.22
C GLY A 62 2.47 9.39 -17.64
N TYR A 63 1.85 10.05 -18.61
CA TYR A 63 2.31 10.02 -20.01
C TYR A 63 3.68 10.70 -20.19
N MET A 64 3.85 11.88 -19.60
CA MET A 64 5.12 12.62 -19.65
C MET A 64 6.23 11.87 -18.90
N LEU A 65 5.93 11.36 -17.72
CA LEU A 65 6.91 10.66 -16.89
C LEU A 65 7.29 9.29 -17.47
N GLU A 66 6.35 8.57 -18.11
CA GLU A 66 6.63 7.33 -18.85
C GLU A 66 7.63 7.57 -19.98
N ALA A 67 7.44 8.63 -20.79
CA ALA A 67 8.35 8.99 -21.86
C ALA A 67 9.75 9.38 -21.33
N ALA A 68 9.82 10.07 -20.20
CA ALA A 68 11.09 10.41 -19.56
C ALA A 68 11.84 9.17 -19.05
N LEU A 69 11.13 8.25 -18.38
CA LEU A 69 11.71 6.97 -17.94
C LEU A 69 12.19 6.13 -19.14
N GLU A 70 11.39 6.03 -20.20
CA GLU A 70 11.74 5.32 -21.43
C GLU A 70 13.04 5.86 -22.02
N ALA A 71 13.16 7.19 -22.15
CA ALA A 71 14.37 7.83 -22.68
C ALA A 71 15.60 7.54 -21.80
N GLY A 72 15.47 7.66 -20.48
CA GLY A 72 16.57 7.42 -19.55
C GLY A 72 17.07 5.97 -19.55
N PHE A 73 16.16 4.99 -19.46
CA PHE A 73 16.53 3.57 -19.50
C PHE A 73 17.13 3.16 -20.85
N THR A 74 16.56 3.62 -21.96
CA THR A 74 17.10 3.30 -23.28
C THR A 74 18.50 3.92 -23.51
N ALA A 75 18.74 5.13 -22.99
CA ALA A 75 20.06 5.76 -22.98
C ALA A 75 21.09 5.00 -22.13
N ALA A 76 20.65 4.26 -21.11
CA ALA A 76 21.49 3.37 -20.30
C ALA A 76 21.70 1.96 -20.93
N GLY A 77 21.12 1.68 -22.10
CA GLY A 77 21.23 0.38 -22.78
C GLY A 77 20.24 -0.68 -22.27
N VAL A 78 19.18 -0.28 -21.56
CA VAL A 78 18.16 -1.16 -20.99
C VAL A 78 16.92 -1.19 -21.87
N ASP A 79 16.42 -2.38 -22.20
CA ASP A 79 15.15 -2.53 -22.91
C ASP A 79 13.97 -2.22 -21.97
N VAL A 80 12.96 -1.53 -22.48
CA VAL A 80 11.79 -1.08 -21.73
C VAL A 80 10.53 -1.79 -22.21
N LEU A 81 9.79 -2.37 -21.29
CA LEU A 81 8.49 -2.95 -21.52
C LEU A 81 7.41 -2.05 -20.88
N LEU A 82 6.43 -1.61 -21.68
CA LEU A 82 5.38 -0.66 -21.24
C LEU A 82 4.03 -1.38 -21.11
N THR A 83 3.38 -1.29 -19.96
CA THR A 83 2.06 -1.91 -19.75
C THR A 83 0.90 -0.92 -19.95
N GLY A 84 1.15 0.38 -19.85
CA GLY A 84 0.12 1.39 -19.66
C GLY A 84 -0.41 1.39 -18.21
N PRO A 85 -1.67 1.83 -17.99
CA PRO A 85 -2.25 1.83 -16.64
C PRO A 85 -2.39 0.40 -16.10
N MET A 86 -1.72 0.13 -14.97
CA MET A 86 -1.74 -1.16 -14.29
C MET A 86 -1.54 -0.96 -12.78
N PRO A 87 -2.20 -1.74 -11.92
CA PRO A 87 -1.98 -1.74 -10.48
C PRO A 87 -0.50 -1.85 -10.09
N THR A 88 -0.09 -1.15 -9.04
CA THR A 88 1.27 -1.28 -8.48
C THR A 88 1.65 -2.74 -8.21
N PRO A 89 0.80 -3.57 -7.54
CA PRO A 89 1.12 -4.98 -7.34
C PRO A 89 1.22 -5.78 -8.65
N ALA A 90 0.49 -5.41 -9.70
CA ALA A 90 0.62 -6.06 -10.99
C ALA A 90 2.04 -5.92 -11.58
N ILE A 91 2.66 -4.76 -11.40
CA ILE A 91 4.04 -4.55 -11.87
C ILE A 91 5.03 -5.40 -11.06
N ALA A 92 4.86 -5.50 -9.74
CA ALA A 92 5.66 -6.40 -8.91
C ALA A 92 5.54 -7.86 -9.37
N TYR A 93 4.30 -8.33 -9.60
CA TYR A 93 4.04 -9.68 -10.10
C TYR A 93 4.66 -9.94 -11.48
N LEU A 94 4.38 -9.06 -12.46
CA LEU A 94 4.84 -9.23 -13.84
C LEU A 94 6.35 -9.13 -13.97
N THR A 95 7.02 -8.30 -13.17
CA THR A 95 8.48 -8.22 -13.11
C THR A 95 9.07 -9.58 -12.79
N ARG A 96 8.56 -10.24 -11.75
CA ARG A 96 8.97 -11.58 -11.34
C ARG A 96 8.58 -12.63 -12.38
N ALA A 97 7.33 -12.61 -12.86
CA ALA A 97 6.79 -13.60 -13.80
C ALA A 97 7.55 -13.62 -15.13
N TRP A 98 7.99 -12.49 -15.62
CA TRP A 98 8.79 -12.37 -16.85
C TRP A 98 10.29 -12.38 -16.61
N ARG A 99 10.74 -12.55 -15.36
CA ARG A 99 12.17 -12.58 -14.98
C ARG A 99 12.92 -11.34 -15.48
N LEU A 100 12.35 -10.16 -15.23
CA LEU A 100 12.94 -8.88 -15.59
C LEU A 100 13.89 -8.41 -14.48
N GLN A 101 14.79 -7.49 -14.80
CA GLN A 101 15.76 -6.95 -13.85
C GLN A 101 15.08 -6.01 -12.83
N ALA A 102 14.04 -5.28 -13.26
CA ALA A 102 13.28 -4.42 -12.36
C ALA A 102 11.88 -4.12 -12.91
N GLY A 103 11.01 -3.68 -11.99
CA GLY A 103 9.74 -3.04 -12.28
C GLY A 103 9.74 -1.59 -11.82
N VAL A 104 9.08 -0.72 -12.57
CA VAL A 104 8.92 0.70 -12.25
C VAL A 104 7.45 1.07 -12.32
N VAL A 105 6.95 1.77 -11.31
CA VAL A 105 5.56 2.26 -11.26
C VAL A 105 5.55 3.77 -11.12
N ILE A 106 4.79 4.40 -12.00
CA ILE A 106 4.51 5.83 -11.98
C ILE A 106 3.19 6.04 -11.25
N SER A 107 3.25 6.33 -9.96
CA SER A 107 2.07 6.57 -9.12
C SER A 107 2.42 7.29 -7.82
N ALA A 108 1.47 8.07 -7.32
CA ALA A 108 1.47 8.61 -5.97
C ALA A 108 0.33 8.01 -5.12
N SER A 109 -0.11 6.76 -5.43
CA SER A 109 -1.13 6.01 -4.70
C SER A 109 -2.41 6.83 -4.49
N HIS A 110 -2.78 7.12 -3.25
CA HIS A 110 -4.01 7.81 -2.86
C HIS A 110 -3.95 9.35 -2.94
N ASN A 111 -2.80 9.93 -3.32
CA ASN A 111 -2.67 11.39 -3.46
C ASN A 111 -3.55 11.95 -4.60
N PRO A 112 -3.87 13.26 -4.59
CA PRO A 112 -4.52 13.93 -5.71
C PRO A 112 -3.72 13.85 -7.02
N TYR A 113 -4.39 14.10 -8.16
CA TYR A 113 -3.81 13.93 -9.50
C TYR A 113 -2.57 14.79 -9.81
N TYR A 114 -2.40 15.90 -9.12
CA TYR A 114 -1.28 16.83 -9.33
C TYR A 114 0.03 16.39 -8.63
N ASP A 115 -0.02 15.37 -7.80
CA ASP A 115 1.15 14.67 -7.29
C ASP A 115 1.44 13.44 -8.15
N ASN A 116 2.72 13.01 -8.18
CA ASN A 116 3.11 11.74 -8.75
C ASN A 116 4.36 11.20 -8.05
N GLY A 117 4.74 9.98 -8.41
CA GLY A 117 5.92 9.32 -7.85
C GLY A 117 6.47 8.25 -8.76
N ILE A 118 7.70 7.84 -8.48
CA ILE A 118 8.39 6.75 -9.16
C ILE A 118 8.80 5.73 -8.11
N LYS A 119 8.22 4.52 -8.21
CA LYS A 119 8.50 3.39 -7.33
C LYS A 119 9.28 2.33 -8.10
N PHE A 120 10.21 1.67 -7.42
CA PHE A 120 11.02 0.62 -8.03
C PHE A 120 10.79 -0.72 -7.33
N PHE A 121 10.74 -1.77 -8.12
CA PHE A 121 10.71 -3.16 -7.68
C PHE A 121 11.93 -3.90 -8.20
N SER A 122 12.51 -4.75 -7.37
CA SER A 122 13.58 -5.67 -7.77
C SER A 122 13.03 -6.81 -8.63
N ALA A 123 13.90 -7.63 -9.16
CA ALA A 123 13.54 -8.80 -9.95
C ALA A 123 12.67 -9.84 -9.20
N SER A 124 12.75 -9.87 -7.87
CA SER A 124 11.87 -10.70 -7.02
C SER A 124 10.46 -10.14 -6.87
N GLY A 125 10.20 -8.92 -7.35
CA GLY A 125 8.94 -8.21 -7.14
C GLY A 125 8.82 -7.58 -5.75
N ASP A 126 9.90 -7.51 -5.01
CA ASP A 126 10.00 -6.76 -3.76
C ASP A 126 10.39 -5.31 -4.02
N LYS A 127 10.14 -4.41 -3.07
CA LYS A 127 10.70 -3.05 -3.13
C LYS A 127 12.22 -3.08 -3.25
N LEU A 128 12.77 -2.09 -3.96
CA LEU A 128 14.21 -2.00 -4.15
C LEU A 128 14.94 -1.87 -2.80
N PRO A 129 16.03 -2.62 -2.57
CA PRO A 129 16.81 -2.49 -1.33
C PRO A 129 17.42 -1.10 -1.16
N ASP A 130 17.55 -0.61 0.08
CA ASP A 130 18.15 0.70 0.42
C ASP A 130 19.56 0.90 -0.16
N VAL A 131 20.32 -0.19 -0.29
CA VAL A 131 21.65 -0.13 -0.89
C VAL A 131 21.56 0.30 -2.34
N LYS A 132 20.63 -0.30 -3.11
CA LYS A 132 20.40 0.02 -4.52
C LYS A 132 19.84 1.43 -4.71
N GLU A 133 18.92 1.86 -3.83
CA GLU A 133 18.42 3.24 -3.85
C GLU A 133 19.57 4.25 -3.65
N ARG A 134 20.53 3.98 -2.73
CA ARG A 134 21.70 4.84 -2.52
C ARG A 134 22.68 4.80 -3.70
N GLU A 135 22.88 3.66 -4.35
CA GLU A 135 23.70 3.56 -5.55
C GLU A 135 23.12 4.42 -6.69
N ILE A 136 21.78 4.37 -6.87
CA ILE A 136 21.08 5.21 -7.86
C ILE A 136 21.24 6.70 -7.51
N GLU A 137 21.02 7.08 -6.23
CA GLU A 137 21.18 8.49 -5.81
C GLU A 137 22.60 9.03 -6.01
N ALA A 138 23.61 8.20 -5.81
CA ALA A 138 25.00 8.60 -6.05
C ALA A 138 25.27 8.94 -7.51
N LEU A 139 24.64 8.22 -8.45
CA LEU A 139 24.76 8.49 -9.88
C LEU A 139 23.97 9.72 -10.35
N LEU A 140 23.00 10.21 -9.55
CA LEU A 140 22.28 11.46 -9.86
C LEU A 140 23.16 12.72 -9.67
N ASP A 141 24.27 12.62 -8.95
CA ASP A 141 25.22 13.71 -8.81
C ASP A 141 26.24 13.75 -9.98
N GLU A 142 26.26 12.71 -10.85
CA GLU A 142 27.08 12.63 -12.06
C GLU A 142 26.27 13.07 -13.29
N PRO A 143 26.92 13.58 -14.36
CA PRO A 143 26.22 13.95 -15.60
C PRO A 143 25.55 12.74 -16.26
N MET A 144 24.32 12.92 -16.75
CA MET A 144 23.68 11.92 -17.59
C MET A 144 24.46 11.71 -18.89
N GLY A 145 24.69 10.44 -19.23
CA GLY A 145 25.35 10.05 -20.50
C GLY A 145 24.38 9.33 -21.44
N CYS A 146 24.97 8.68 -22.46
CA CYS A 146 24.26 7.81 -23.37
C CYS A 146 25.26 6.74 -23.86
N VAL A 147 24.83 5.49 -23.95
CA VAL A 147 25.63 4.42 -24.54
C VAL A 147 25.77 4.61 -26.06
N GLU A 148 26.71 3.89 -26.69
CA GLU A 148 26.88 3.88 -28.14
C GLU A 148 25.57 3.42 -28.83
N SER A 149 25.33 3.90 -30.05
CA SER A 149 24.07 3.72 -30.78
C SER A 149 23.67 2.25 -30.96
N ASP A 150 24.63 1.35 -31.11
CA ASP A 150 24.41 -0.11 -31.23
C ASP A 150 24.02 -0.79 -29.89
N LYS A 151 24.22 -0.08 -28.78
CA LYS A 151 23.93 -0.54 -27.41
C LYS A 151 22.66 0.05 -26.85
N LEU A 152 22.01 0.98 -27.54
CA LEU A 152 20.74 1.59 -27.06
C LEU A 152 19.67 0.53 -26.79
N GLY A 153 18.92 0.71 -25.68
CA GLY A 153 17.74 -0.10 -25.37
C GLY A 153 16.61 0.13 -26.36
N ARG A 154 15.61 -0.76 -26.32
CA ARG A 154 14.39 -0.68 -27.13
C ARG A 154 13.16 -0.67 -26.25
N ALA A 155 12.20 0.18 -26.58
CA ALA A 155 10.89 0.16 -25.92
C ALA A 155 9.88 -0.70 -26.69
N LYS A 156 9.05 -1.44 -25.95
CA LYS A 156 7.96 -2.24 -26.50
C LYS A 156 6.74 -2.14 -25.58
N ARG A 157 5.57 -1.91 -26.15
CA ARG A 157 4.30 -2.03 -25.44
C ARG A 157 3.86 -3.49 -25.37
N LEU A 158 3.30 -3.85 -24.20
CA LEU A 158 2.76 -5.19 -23.95
C LEU A 158 1.23 -5.13 -23.91
N ASP A 159 0.59 -5.99 -24.68
CA ASP A 159 -0.88 -6.01 -24.81
C ASP A 159 -1.53 -7.05 -23.90
N ASP A 160 -0.78 -8.03 -23.37
CA ASP A 160 -1.29 -9.14 -22.57
C ASP A 160 -1.11 -8.98 -21.04
N ALA A 161 -0.57 -7.85 -20.59
CA ALA A 161 -0.26 -7.61 -19.18
C ALA A 161 -1.49 -7.68 -18.28
N ALA A 162 -2.61 -7.09 -18.72
CA ALA A 162 -3.87 -7.08 -17.98
C ALA A 162 -4.42 -8.50 -17.78
N GLY A 163 -4.52 -9.28 -18.86
CA GLY A 163 -5.01 -10.67 -18.78
C GLY A 163 -4.16 -11.54 -17.86
N ARG A 164 -2.83 -11.39 -17.90
CA ARG A 164 -1.92 -12.14 -17.00
C ARG A 164 -2.14 -11.81 -15.53
N TYR A 165 -2.35 -10.54 -15.22
CA TYR A 165 -2.59 -10.14 -13.83
C TYR A 165 -4.00 -10.54 -13.36
N ILE A 166 -5.03 -10.47 -14.21
CA ILE A 166 -6.37 -10.99 -13.93
C ILE A 166 -6.29 -12.48 -13.57
N GLU A 167 -5.62 -13.29 -14.40
CA GLU A 167 -5.44 -14.72 -14.13
C GLU A 167 -4.64 -14.96 -12.84
N PHE A 168 -3.61 -14.16 -12.58
CA PHE A 168 -2.88 -14.24 -11.32
C PHE A 168 -3.79 -13.96 -10.12
N CYS A 169 -4.55 -12.87 -10.12
CA CYS A 169 -5.49 -12.57 -9.04
C CYS A 169 -6.46 -13.74 -8.80
N LYS A 170 -7.09 -14.25 -9.87
CA LYS A 170 -8.02 -15.39 -9.79
C LYS A 170 -7.33 -16.63 -9.23
N SER A 171 -6.07 -16.89 -9.56
CA SER A 171 -5.32 -18.04 -9.07
C SER A 171 -5.07 -18.00 -7.56
N THR A 172 -5.19 -16.83 -6.91
CA THR A 172 -5.07 -16.67 -5.45
C THR A 172 -6.36 -17.03 -4.71
N PHE A 173 -7.49 -17.11 -5.44
CA PHE A 173 -8.78 -17.53 -4.90
C PHE A 173 -8.89 -19.05 -4.97
N PRO A 174 -9.44 -19.73 -3.93
CA PRO A 174 -9.54 -21.19 -3.91
C PRO A 174 -10.38 -21.73 -5.07
N SER A 175 -9.87 -22.73 -5.78
CA SER A 175 -10.51 -23.30 -6.97
C SER A 175 -11.81 -24.09 -6.70
N ASP A 176 -12.05 -24.44 -5.43
CA ASP A 176 -13.27 -25.10 -4.96
C ASP A 176 -14.39 -24.11 -4.59
N LEU A 177 -14.11 -22.79 -4.67
CA LEU A 177 -15.06 -21.72 -4.37
C LEU A 177 -15.35 -20.88 -5.62
N ASP A 178 -16.50 -20.22 -5.59
CA ASP A 178 -16.88 -19.18 -6.57
C ASP A 178 -17.60 -18.01 -5.87
N LEU A 179 -17.87 -16.94 -6.60
CA LEU A 179 -18.59 -15.77 -6.13
C LEU A 179 -20.05 -15.71 -6.62
N ARG A 180 -20.60 -16.80 -7.17
CA ARG A 180 -21.98 -16.83 -7.66
C ARG A 180 -22.97 -16.50 -6.57
N GLY A 181 -23.95 -15.67 -6.90
CA GLY A 181 -24.99 -15.19 -5.98
C GLY A 181 -24.54 -14.03 -5.08
N LEU A 182 -23.29 -13.55 -5.19
CA LEU A 182 -22.86 -12.30 -4.57
C LEU A 182 -22.99 -11.15 -5.57
N LYS A 183 -23.63 -10.08 -5.13
CA LYS A 183 -23.64 -8.79 -5.82
C LYS A 183 -22.64 -7.85 -5.15
N ILE A 184 -21.67 -7.37 -5.91
CA ILE A 184 -20.53 -6.60 -5.39
C ILE A 184 -20.45 -5.25 -6.12
N VAL A 185 -20.41 -4.16 -5.37
CA VAL A 185 -20.02 -2.85 -5.93
C VAL A 185 -18.51 -2.71 -5.80
N VAL A 186 -17.80 -2.42 -6.91
CA VAL A 186 -16.37 -2.17 -6.89
C VAL A 186 -16.06 -0.75 -7.31
N ASP A 187 -15.36 -0.02 -6.43
CA ASP A 187 -14.84 1.33 -6.64
C ASP A 187 -13.34 1.25 -6.92
N THR A 188 -12.95 1.60 -8.14
CA THR A 188 -11.56 1.56 -8.58
C THR A 188 -10.86 2.93 -8.49
N ALA A 189 -11.43 3.88 -7.78
CA ALA A 189 -10.85 5.22 -7.54
C ALA A 189 -10.53 6.02 -8.81
N ASN A 190 -11.11 5.73 -9.97
CA ASN A 190 -10.63 6.16 -11.28
C ASN A 190 -9.13 5.88 -11.48
N GLY A 191 -8.61 4.86 -10.81
CA GLY A 191 -7.21 4.48 -10.73
C GLY A 191 -6.83 3.33 -11.64
N ALA A 192 -5.69 2.73 -11.37
CA ALA A 192 -5.03 1.73 -12.22
C ALA A 192 -5.81 0.42 -12.41
N ALA A 193 -6.70 0.09 -11.45
CA ALA A 193 -7.51 -1.13 -11.51
C ALA A 193 -8.83 -0.98 -12.32
N TYR A 194 -9.09 0.18 -12.96
CA TYR A 194 -10.37 0.49 -13.62
C TYR A 194 -10.81 -0.54 -14.68
N HIS A 195 -9.88 -1.23 -15.30
CA HIS A 195 -10.12 -2.27 -16.32
C HIS A 195 -9.72 -3.68 -15.87
N ILE A 196 -9.43 -3.87 -14.59
CA ILE A 196 -8.97 -5.13 -13.99
C ILE A 196 -10.02 -5.69 -13.02
N ALA A 197 -10.46 -4.86 -12.05
CA ALA A 197 -11.20 -5.33 -10.89
C ALA A 197 -12.54 -5.98 -11.25
N GLU A 198 -13.27 -5.40 -12.20
CA GLU A 198 -14.53 -5.97 -12.71
C GLU A 198 -14.30 -7.37 -13.28
N HIS A 199 -13.31 -7.54 -14.16
CA HIS A 199 -13.02 -8.82 -14.80
C HIS A 199 -12.67 -9.90 -13.78
N VAL A 200 -11.83 -9.60 -12.80
CA VAL A 200 -11.45 -10.55 -11.74
C VAL A 200 -12.70 -11.07 -11.00
N LEU A 201 -13.56 -10.16 -10.56
CA LEU A 201 -14.76 -10.53 -9.79
C LEU A 201 -15.82 -11.22 -10.65
N HIS A 202 -16.05 -10.72 -11.87
CA HIS A 202 -17.02 -11.27 -12.80
C HIS A 202 -16.66 -12.69 -13.25
N GLU A 203 -15.38 -12.92 -13.58
CA GLU A 203 -14.90 -14.24 -14.01
C GLU A 203 -14.92 -15.28 -12.88
N LEU A 204 -14.92 -14.84 -11.62
CA LEU A 204 -15.17 -15.70 -10.45
C LEU A 204 -16.67 -15.89 -10.17
N GLY A 205 -17.57 -15.26 -10.94
CA GLY A 205 -19.01 -15.48 -10.90
C GLY A 205 -19.85 -14.44 -10.15
N ALA A 206 -19.26 -13.31 -9.70
CA ALA A 206 -20.00 -12.24 -9.03
C ALA A 206 -20.89 -11.44 -10.02
N ASP A 207 -22.01 -10.92 -9.51
CA ASP A 207 -22.76 -9.82 -10.15
C ASP A 207 -22.08 -8.50 -9.76
N VAL A 208 -21.42 -7.82 -10.70
CA VAL A 208 -20.54 -6.69 -10.43
C VAL A 208 -21.16 -5.37 -10.89
N VAL A 209 -21.21 -4.41 -9.99
CA VAL A 209 -21.51 -3.00 -10.28
C VAL A 209 -20.23 -2.19 -10.13
N THR A 210 -19.81 -1.51 -11.19
CA THR A 210 -18.58 -0.72 -11.19
C THR A 210 -18.85 0.75 -10.88
N MET A 211 -17.95 1.39 -10.14
CA MET A 211 -17.91 2.83 -9.97
C MET A 211 -16.45 3.32 -9.90
N GLY A 212 -16.23 4.63 -10.08
CA GLY A 212 -14.86 5.15 -10.12
C GLY A 212 -14.00 4.49 -11.21
N ASN A 213 -14.58 4.12 -12.35
CA ASN A 213 -13.93 3.36 -13.43
C ASN A 213 -13.85 4.11 -14.78
N THR A 214 -14.03 5.43 -14.76
CA THR A 214 -13.94 6.31 -15.94
C THR A 214 -12.84 7.38 -15.78
N PRO A 215 -11.56 6.94 -15.77
CA PRO A 215 -10.46 7.86 -15.54
C PRO A 215 -10.31 8.87 -16.68
N ASN A 216 -10.09 10.14 -16.33
CA ASN A 216 -9.85 11.23 -17.28
C ASN A 216 -8.49 11.93 -17.11
N GLY A 217 -7.62 11.40 -16.26
CA GLY A 217 -6.30 11.93 -15.93
C GLY A 217 -6.27 12.91 -14.76
N TYR A 218 -7.44 13.42 -14.32
CA TYR A 218 -7.57 14.46 -13.30
C TYR A 218 -8.48 14.05 -12.12
N ASN A 219 -9.18 12.93 -12.22
CA ASN A 219 -10.20 12.48 -11.28
C ASN A 219 -9.81 11.28 -10.41
N ILE A 220 -8.55 10.83 -10.49
CA ILE A 220 -8.06 9.75 -9.62
C ILE A 220 -8.22 10.11 -8.13
N ASN A 221 -8.76 9.21 -7.32
CA ASN A 221 -9.05 9.38 -5.89
C ASN A 221 -9.99 10.56 -5.54
N LYS A 222 -10.61 11.20 -6.52
CA LYS A 222 -11.45 12.36 -6.25
C LYS A 222 -12.84 11.92 -5.79
N GLU A 223 -13.09 12.00 -4.49
CA GLU A 223 -14.37 11.63 -3.84
C GLU A 223 -14.79 10.17 -4.06
N VAL A 224 -13.86 9.30 -4.42
CA VAL A 224 -14.02 7.86 -4.67
C VAL A 224 -12.82 7.09 -4.13
N GLY A 225 -12.94 5.77 -4.06
CA GLY A 225 -11.88 4.84 -3.66
C GLY A 225 -11.68 4.72 -2.16
N ALA A 226 -10.64 3.99 -1.76
CA ALA A 226 -10.37 3.56 -0.38
C ALA A 226 -10.21 4.72 0.62
N THR A 227 -9.85 5.92 0.17
CA THR A 227 -9.72 7.10 1.03
C THR A 227 -11.00 7.94 1.12
N ALA A 228 -12.03 7.63 0.34
CA ALA A 228 -13.29 8.34 0.29
C ALA A 228 -14.49 7.38 0.11
N PRO A 229 -14.69 6.37 0.99
CA PRO A 229 -15.63 5.27 0.80
C PRO A 229 -17.11 5.69 0.92
N ARG A 230 -17.39 6.96 1.16
CA ARG A 230 -18.76 7.47 1.31
C ARG A 230 -19.63 7.17 0.08
N ALA A 231 -19.08 7.36 -1.12
CA ALA A 231 -19.80 7.10 -2.36
C ALA A 231 -20.07 5.58 -2.52
N LEU A 232 -19.11 4.73 -2.21
CA LEU A 232 -19.26 3.28 -2.22
C LEU A 232 -20.36 2.82 -1.24
N ARG A 233 -20.39 3.36 -0.02
CA ARG A 233 -21.43 3.05 0.99
C ARG A 233 -22.84 3.34 0.47
N ALA A 234 -23.02 4.49 -0.19
CA ALA A 234 -24.28 4.87 -0.80
C ALA A 234 -24.66 3.92 -1.94
N ALA A 235 -23.71 3.58 -2.83
CA ALA A 235 -23.92 2.69 -3.95
C ALA A 235 -24.26 1.25 -3.50
N VAL A 236 -23.63 0.72 -2.46
CA VAL A 236 -23.98 -0.61 -1.90
C VAL A 236 -25.45 -0.66 -1.48
N ILE A 237 -25.93 0.37 -0.77
CA ILE A 237 -27.33 0.45 -0.34
C ILE A 237 -28.27 0.61 -1.52
N GLU A 238 -27.96 1.52 -2.45
CA GLU A 238 -28.77 1.80 -3.65
C GLU A 238 -28.96 0.56 -4.53
N HIS A 239 -27.86 -0.14 -4.82
CA HIS A 239 -27.86 -1.34 -5.64
C HIS A 239 -28.29 -2.61 -4.89
N ARG A 240 -28.53 -2.51 -3.57
CA ARG A 240 -28.81 -3.67 -2.69
C ARG A 240 -27.73 -4.75 -2.84
N ALA A 241 -26.49 -4.31 -2.87
CA ALA A 241 -25.36 -5.22 -3.01
C ALA A 241 -25.03 -5.89 -1.67
N ASP A 242 -24.44 -7.07 -1.72
CA ASP A 242 -24.01 -7.82 -0.56
C ASP A 242 -22.75 -7.19 0.07
N LEU A 243 -21.89 -6.64 -0.80
CA LEU A 243 -20.59 -6.07 -0.42
C LEU A 243 -20.20 -4.90 -1.33
N GLY A 244 -19.37 -4.01 -0.79
CA GLY A 244 -18.61 -3.01 -1.52
C GLY A 244 -17.11 -3.24 -1.34
N ILE A 245 -16.35 -3.00 -2.41
CA ILE A 245 -14.88 -3.05 -2.45
C ILE A 245 -14.38 -1.72 -2.94
N ALA A 246 -13.55 -1.02 -2.16
CA ALA A 246 -12.86 0.18 -2.59
C ALA A 246 -11.36 -0.05 -2.66
N LEU A 247 -10.77 0.24 -3.80
CA LEU A 247 -9.34 0.28 -4.03
C LEU A 247 -8.87 1.74 -4.02
N ASP A 248 -7.57 1.98 -3.85
CA ASP A 248 -7.00 3.31 -4.09
C ASP A 248 -6.43 3.45 -5.50
N GLY A 249 -5.82 4.60 -5.79
CA GLY A 249 -5.42 4.97 -7.16
C GLY A 249 -4.47 4.00 -7.85
N ASP A 250 -3.62 3.28 -7.13
CA ASP A 250 -2.73 2.24 -7.66
C ASP A 250 -3.05 0.83 -7.14
N ALA A 251 -4.19 0.70 -6.46
CA ALA A 251 -4.82 -0.56 -6.05
C ALA A 251 -3.96 -1.43 -5.11
N ASP A 252 -3.11 -0.82 -4.30
CA ASP A 252 -2.36 -1.50 -3.25
C ASP A 252 -3.09 -1.52 -1.91
N ARG A 253 -4.24 -0.81 -1.79
CA ARG A 253 -5.10 -0.71 -0.60
C ARG A 253 -6.50 -1.20 -0.85
N LEU A 254 -7.12 -1.66 0.25
CA LEU A 254 -8.48 -2.19 0.28
C LEU A 254 -9.25 -1.64 1.47
N ILE A 255 -10.45 -1.16 1.21
CA ILE A 255 -11.53 -0.95 2.21
C ILE A 255 -12.75 -1.73 1.72
N MET A 256 -13.50 -2.34 2.62
CA MET A 256 -14.74 -3.02 2.26
C MET A 256 -15.94 -2.45 3.01
N VAL A 257 -17.10 -2.65 2.43
CA VAL A 257 -18.40 -2.18 2.97
C VAL A 257 -19.36 -3.35 2.96
N ASP A 258 -20.14 -3.56 4.05
CA ASP A 258 -21.19 -4.58 4.10
C ASP A 258 -22.52 -4.08 3.49
N ALA A 259 -23.48 -4.99 3.35
CA ALA A 259 -24.81 -4.69 2.78
C ALA A 259 -25.59 -3.59 3.52
N ARG A 260 -25.18 -3.22 4.75
CA ARG A 260 -25.78 -2.15 5.55
C ARG A 260 -25.05 -0.81 5.37
N GLY A 261 -24.01 -0.77 4.53
CA GLY A 261 -23.18 0.41 4.34
C GLY A 261 -22.17 0.64 5.48
N ILE A 262 -21.85 -0.38 6.27
CA ILE A 262 -20.82 -0.30 7.32
C ILE A 262 -19.47 -0.57 6.69
N GLU A 263 -18.52 0.32 6.97
CA GLU A 263 -17.14 0.29 6.49
C GLU A 263 -16.25 -0.57 7.40
N TYR A 264 -15.34 -1.32 6.78
CA TYR A 264 -14.34 -2.15 7.42
C TYR A 264 -12.97 -1.76 6.91
N ASP A 265 -12.09 -1.40 7.85
CA ASP A 265 -10.71 -0.98 7.58
C ASP A 265 -9.73 -2.17 7.45
N GLY A 266 -8.47 -1.86 7.13
CA GLY A 266 -7.44 -2.87 6.93
C GLY A 266 -7.20 -3.76 8.15
N ASP A 267 -7.34 -3.25 9.37
CA ASP A 267 -7.18 -4.03 10.60
C ASP A 267 -8.27 -5.13 10.68
N GLN A 268 -9.52 -4.76 10.41
CA GLN A 268 -10.66 -5.68 10.46
C GLN A 268 -10.59 -6.72 9.33
N LEU A 269 -10.18 -6.29 8.13
CA LEU A 269 -10.03 -7.18 6.97
C LEU A 269 -8.87 -8.16 7.17
N LEU A 270 -7.74 -7.72 7.71
CA LEU A 270 -6.61 -8.57 8.07
C LEU A 270 -7.02 -9.63 9.11
N TYR A 271 -7.84 -9.25 10.10
CA TYR A 271 -8.37 -10.21 11.06
C TYR A 271 -9.28 -11.24 10.40
N ALA A 272 -10.19 -10.81 9.50
CA ALA A 272 -11.08 -11.73 8.79
C ALA A 272 -10.29 -12.78 8.01
N ILE A 273 -9.21 -12.38 7.34
CA ILE A 273 -8.31 -13.28 6.61
C ILE A 273 -7.60 -14.24 7.56
N ALA A 274 -6.77 -13.70 8.46
CA ALA A 274 -5.88 -14.49 9.29
C ALA A 274 -6.63 -15.42 10.28
N SER A 275 -7.74 -14.95 10.88
CA SER A 275 -8.55 -15.76 11.78
C SER A 275 -9.28 -16.90 11.07
N THR A 276 -9.62 -16.72 9.79
CA THR A 276 -10.26 -17.79 9.01
C THR A 276 -9.24 -18.84 8.59
N VAL A 277 -8.07 -18.43 8.13
CA VAL A 277 -6.98 -19.36 7.80
C VAL A 277 -6.56 -20.14 9.06
N HIS A 278 -6.46 -19.49 10.21
CA HIS A 278 -6.05 -20.13 11.47
C HIS A 278 -6.91 -21.34 11.88
N LYS A 279 -8.16 -21.42 11.40
CA LYS A 279 -9.03 -22.59 11.66
C LYS A 279 -8.60 -23.87 10.94
N THR A 280 -7.89 -23.74 9.84
CA THR A 280 -7.44 -24.86 9.02
C THR A 280 -5.92 -25.05 9.07
N GLU A 281 -5.19 -23.94 9.15
CA GLU A 281 -3.72 -23.92 9.19
C GLU A 281 -3.25 -22.96 10.27
N PRO A 282 -2.41 -23.38 11.22
CA PRO A 282 -1.96 -22.51 12.30
C PRO A 282 -1.25 -21.26 11.78
N VAL A 283 -1.76 -20.09 12.09
CA VAL A 283 -1.11 -18.79 11.86
C VAL A 283 -0.26 -18.47 13.08
N ALA A 284 1.07 -18.46 12.90
CA ALA A 284 2.01 -18.23 13.99
C ALA A 284 1.95 -16.79 14.53
N GLY A 285 1.73 -15.83 13.66
CA GLY A 285 1.62 -14.43 14.05
C GLY A 285 1.23 -13.50 12.90
N VAL A 286 0.84 -12.28 13.28
CA VAL A 286 0.41 -11.21 12.39
C VAL A 286 1.20 -9.94 12.73
N VAL A 287 1.61 -9.20 11.70
CA VAL A 287 2.27 -7.89 11.87
C VAL A 287 1.31 -6.77 11.52
N GLY A 288 1.00 -5.93 12.50
CA GLY A 288 0.36 -4.64 12.29
C GLY A 288 1.36 -3.49 12.38
N THR A 289 0.86 -2.26 12.49
CA THR A 289 1.70 -1.09 12.70
C THR A 289 1.45 -0.46 14.09
N LEU A 290 2.23 0.55 14.41
CA LEU A 290 1.98 1.40 15.60
C LEU A 290 0.59 2.05 15.56
N MET A 291 -0.06 2.10 14.39
CA MET A 291 -1.41 2.67 14.22
C MET A 291 -2.52 1.61 14.29
N SER A 292 -2.22 0.32 14.22
CA SER A 292 -3.21 -0.75 14.32
C SER A 292 -3.94 -0.69 15.65
N ASN A 293 -5.25 -0.87 15.62
CA ASN A 293 -6.11 -0.74 16.78
C ASN A 293 -5.78 -1.77 17.87
N LEU A 294 -5.87 -1.37 19.14
CA LEU A 294 -5.63 -2.28 20.28
C LEU A 294 -6.62 -3.46 20.28
N GLY A 295 -7.84 -3.24 19.79
CA GLY A 295 -8.85 -4.29 19.67
C GLY A 295 -8.43 -5.41 18.74
N LEU A 296 -7.68 -5.11 17.67
CA LEU A 296 -7.11 -6.09 16.76
C LEU A 296 -6.11 -7.00 17.48
N GLU A 297 -5.14 -6.41 18.17
CA GLU A 297 -4.13 -7.14 18.97
C GLU A 297 -4.80 -8.09 19.96
N LYS A 298 -5.75 -7.57 20.75
CA LYS A 298 -6.50 -8.38 21.72
C LYS A 298 -7.36 -9.48 21.09
N ALA A 299 -7.87 -9.25 19.88
CA ALA A 299 -8.64 -10.27 19.17
C ALA A 299 -7.74 -11.42 18.68
N PHE A 300 -6.54 -11.12 18.21
CA PHE A 300 -5.53 -12.15 17.85
C PHE A 300 -5.02 -12.89 19.09
N GLU A 301 -4.75 -12.19 20.18
CA GLU A 301 -4.34 -12.79 21.46
C GLU A 301 -5.34 -13.86 21.95
N LYS A 302 -6.64 -13.58 21.86
CA LYS A 302 -7.71 -14.55 22.21
C LYS A 302 -7.69 -15.81 21.35
N LEU A 303 -7.14 -15.75 20.14
CA LEU A 303 -6.97 -16.89 19.24
C LEU A 303 -5.64 -17.60 19.44
N GLY A 304 -4.74 -17.10 20.29
CA GLY A 304 -3.38 -17.61 20.45
C GLY A 304 -2.46 -17.25 19.28
N ILE A 305 -2.84 -16.27 18.45
CA ILE A 305 -2.03 -15.77 17.34
C ILE A 305 -1.16 -14.62 17.89
N ALA A 306 0.16 -14.72 17.72
CA ALA A 306 1.06 -13.66 18.14
C ALA A 306 0.83 -12.37 17.31
N PHE A 307 0.93 -11.20 17.95
CA PHE A 307 0.83 -9.92 17.27
C PHE A 307 2.08 -9.09 17.47
N ALA A 308 2.60 -8.50 16.39
CA ALA A 308 3.75 -7.60 16.45
C ALA A 308 3.42 -6.27 15.78
N ARG A 309 4.03 -5.17 16.28
CA ARG A 309 3.85 -3.83 15.74
C ARG A 309 5.12 -3.37 15.04
N ALA A 310 5.02 -3.09 13.75
CA ALA A 310 6.04 -2.40 12.97
C ALA A 310 5.89 -0.87 13.07
N ASN A 311 6.89 -0.13 12.65
CA ASN A 311 6.72 1.28 12.34
C ASN A 311 5.67 1.46 11.22
N VAL A 312 5.08 2.66 11.14
CA VAL A 312 4.10 2.99 10.10
C VAL A 312 4.78 2.99 8.73
N GLY A 313 4.24 2.23 7.81
CA GLY A 313 4.72 2.05 6.45
C GLY A 313 4.84 0.56 6.10
N ASP A 314 4.30 0.19 4.96
CA ASP A 314 4.25 -1.18 4.43
C ASP A 314 5.61 -1.88 4.39
N ARG A 315 6.68 -1.13 4.10
CA ARG A 315 8.06 -1.62 4.11
C ARG A 315 8.44 -2.22 5.47
N TYR A 316 8.12 -1.53 6.57
CA TYR A 316 8.45 -2.01 7.92
C TYR A 316 7.61 -3.22 8.32
N VAL A 317 6.37 -3.30 7.84
CA VAL A 317 5.52 -4.48 8.02
C VAL A 317 6.14 -5.68 7.30
N LEU A 318 6.54 -5.50 6.03
CA LEU A 318 7.18 -6.54 5.23
C LEU A 318 8.50 -7.02 5.84
N GLU A 319 9.36 -6.10 6.30
CA GLU A 319 10.61 -6.42 6.97
C GLU A 319 10.37 -7.31 8.19
N GLN A 320 9.44 -6.93 9.07
CA GLN A 320 9.10 -7.74 10.25
C GLN A 320 8.47 -9.08 9.92
N LEU A 321 7.66 -9.18 8.86
CA LEU A 321 7.13 -10.46 8.39
C LEU A 321 8.25 -11.40 7.96
N LYS A 322 9.21 -10.90 7.17
CA LYS A 322 10.38 -11.67 6.71
C LYS A 322 11.28 -12.10 7.87
N GLU A 323 11.58 -11.22 8.81
CA GLU A 323 12.41 -11.52 9.99
C GLU A 323 11.79 -12.59 10.88
N ARG A 324 10.47 -12.62 11.03
CA ARG A 324 9.75 -13.57 11.88
C ARG A 324 9.33 -14.85 11.15
N GLY A 325 9.44 -14.88 9.83
CA GLY A 325 8.88 -15.95 9.01
C GLY A 325 7.35 -16.00 9.05
N TRP A 326 6.70 -14.84 9.25
CA TRP A 326 5.24 -14.73 9.28
C TRP A 326 4.70 -14.32 7.91
N ILE A 327 3.42 -14.60 7.66
CA ILE A 327 2.80 -14.49 6.33
C ILE A 327 1.86 -13.29 6.24
N TYR A 328 1.10 -13.00 7.31
CA TYR A 328 0.03 -12.01 7.28
C TYR A 328 0.41 -10.74 8.02
N GLY A 329 0.16 -9.60 7.41
CA GLY A 329 0.36 -8.30 8.04
C GLY A 329 -0.32 -7.19 7.27
N GLY A 330 -0.36 -6.00 7.85
CA GLY A 330 -0.97 -4.87 7.16
C GLY A 330 -1.11 -3.63 8.02
N GLU A 331 -1.75 -2.64 7.42
CA GLU A 331 -2.04 -1.35 8.02
C GLU A 331 -3.55 -1.10 8.03
N SER A 332 -4.05 -0.34 8.99
CA SER A 332 -5.46 0.09 9.04
C SER A 332 -5.88 0.87 7.78
N SER A 333 -4.92 1.49 7.07
CA SER A 333 -5.15 2.15 5.78
C SER A 333 -5.58 1.22 4.64
N GLY A 334 -5.59 -0.11 4.85
CA GLY A 334 -6.00 -1.12 3.88
C GLY A 334 -4.87 -1.75 3.08
N HIS A 335 -3.61 -1.39 3.33
CA HIS A 335 -2.47 -2.08 2.73
C HIS A 335 -2.23 -3.40 3.46
N ILE A 336 -2.65 -4.51 2.86
CA ILE A 336 -2.63 -5.86 3.45
C ILE A 336 -1.67 -6.74 2.68
N LEU A 337 -0.82 -7.46 3.42
CA LEU A 337 0.17 -8.40 2.94
C LEU A 337 -0.29 -9.82 3.22
N CYS A 338 -0.35 -10.65 2.18
CA CYS A 338 -0.55 -12.10 2.23
C CYS A 338 0.62 -12.75 1.48
N LEU A 339 1.76 -12.96 2.16
CA LEU A 339 3.01 -13.34 1.52
C LEU A 339 3.00 -14.74 0.89
N ASP A 340 2.03 -15.58 1.23
CA ASP A 340 1.74 -16.85 0.55
C ASP A 340 1.05 -16.65 -0.82
N LYS A 341 0.55 -15.44 -1.10
CA LYS A 341 -0.12 -15.09 -2.36
C LYS A 341 0.69 -14.13 -3.20
N HIS A 342 1.17 -13.03 -2.59
CA HIS A 342 1.91 -12.00 -3.30
C HIS A 342 3.07 -11.45 -2.46
N SER A 343 4.13 -10.96 -3.12
CA SER A 343 5.33 -10.37 -2.46
C SER A 343 5.11 -8.96 -1.91
N THR A 344 4.00 -8.30 -2.26
CA THR A 344 3.64 -6.94 -1.82
C THR A 344 2.16 -6.85 -1.50
N GLY A 345 1.72 -5.76 -0.88
CA GLY A 345 0.30 -5.48 -0.68
C GLY A 345 -0.44 -5.35 -2.02
N ASP A 346 -1.61 -5.96 -2.08
CA ASP A 346 -2.45 -6.03 -3.27
C ASP A 346 -3.92 -5.96 -2.86
N GLY A 347 -4.60 -4.87 -3.23
CA GLY A 347 -5.99 -4.65 -2.85
C GLY A 347 -6.94 -5.69 -3.44
N MET A 348 -6.70 -6.14 -4.69
CA MET A 348 -7.53 -7.18 -5.33
C MET A 348 -7.29 -8.55 -4.69
N VAL A 349 -6.04 -8.95 -4.52
CA VAL A 349 -5.71 -10.22 -3.84
C VAL A 349 -6.28 -10.22 -2.42
N SER A 350 -6.11 -9.13 -1.68
CA SER A 350 -6.65 -9.00 -0.32
C SER A 350 -8.18 -9.11 -0.30
N ALA A 351 -8.88 -8.46 -1.24
CA ALA A 351 -10.32 -8.58 -1.38
C ALA A 351 -10.74 -10.04 -1.64
N LEU A 352 -10.02 -10.76 -2.50
CA LEU A 352 -10.27 -12.17 -2.78
C LEU A 352 -10.03 -13.06 -1.55
N GLN A 353 -9.03 -12.75 -0.69
CA GLN A 353 -8.84 -13.50 0.55
C GLN A 353 -9.99 -13.25 1.55
N VAL A 354 -10.51 -12.01 1.66
CA VAL A 354 -11.71 -11.73 2.47
C VAL A 354 -12.94 -12.44 1.90
N LEU A 355 -13.14 -12.40 0.59
CA LEU A 355 -14.25 -13.11 -0.08
C LEU A 355 -14.14 -14.63 0.12
N SER A 356 -12.93 -15.18 0.07
CA SER A 356 -12.66 -16.58 0.42
C SER A 356 -13.07 -16.89 1.86
N ALA A 357 -12.74 -16.01 2.81
CA ALA A 357 -13.13 -16.18 4.21
C ALA A 357 -14.67 -16.16 4.38
N ILE A 358 -15.37 -15.27 3.69
CA ILE A 358 -16.84 -15.21 3.67
C ILE A 358 -17.42 -16.52 3.10
N ARG A 359 -16.95 -16.97 1.95
CA ARG A 359 -17.46 -18.17 1.28
C ARG A 359 -17.20 -19.46 2.08
N ARG A 360 -15.98 -19.61 2.62
CA ARG A 360 -15.62 -20.80 3.43
C ARG A 360 -16.39 -20.89 4.74
N SER A 361 -16.63 -19.75 5.39
CA SER A 361 -17.33 -19.74 6.66
C SER A 361 -18.85 -19.69 6.54
N ASN A 362 -19.36 -19.35 5.36
CA ASN A 362 -20.78 -19.02 5.12
C ASN A 362 -21.28 -17.94 6.09
N LYS A 363 -20.46 -16.95 6.41
CA LYS A 363 -20.75 -15.83 7.32
C LYS A 363 -20.64 -14.51 6.59
N ALA A 364 -21.46 -13.55 7.01
CA ALA A 364 -21.31 -12.17 6.56
C ALA A 364 -19.99 -11.57 7.10
N LEU A 365 -19.45 -10.55 6.40
CA LEU A 365 -18.23 -9.86 6.84
C LEU A 365 -18.35 -9.32 8.27
N SER A 366 -19.50 -8.76 8.62
CA SER A 366 -19.78 -8.28 9.97
C SER A 366 -19.67 -9.36 11.06
N GLU A 367 -20.03 -10.60 10.73
CA GLU A 367 -19.92 -11.72 11.66
C GLU A 367 -18.46 -12.23 11.79
N LEU A 368 -17.69 -12.15 10.71
CA LEU A 368 -16.27 -12.53 10.73
C LEU A 368 -15.47 -11.60 11.63
N VAL A 369 -15.76 -10.31 11.62
CA VAL A 369 -15.02 -9.29 12.39
C VAL A 369 -15.65 -8.97 13.73
N ALA A 370 -16.82 -9.51 14.04
CA ALA A 370 -17.53 -9.29 15.32
C ALA A 370 -16.68 -9.56 16.58
N PRO A 371 -15.69 -10.49 16.59
CA PRO A 371 -14.82 -10.67 17.74
C PRO A 371 -13.89 -9.50 18.04
N ILE A 372 -13.70 -8.57 17.10
CA ILE A 372 -12.87 -7.37 17.32
C ILE A 372 -13.72 -6.31 18.02
N GLN A 373 -13.35 -5.96 19.22
CA GLN A 373 -13.86 -4.77 19.88
C GLN A 373 -12.96 -3.58 19.52
N MET A 374 -13.38 -2.76 18.54
CA MET A 374 -12.62 -1.57 18.17
C MET A 374 -12.58 -0.57 19.34
N TYR A 375 -11.37 -0.17 19.68
CA TYR A 375 -11.14 0.85 20.71
C TYR A 375 -11.26 2.25 20.09
N PRO A 376 -12.12 3.13 20.67
CA PRO A 376 -12.14 4.54 20.31
C PRO A 376 -10.74 5.15 20.37
N GLN A 377 -10.39 5.89 19.32
CA GLN A 377 -9.08 6.54 19.17
C GLN A 377 -9.23 8.05 19.13
N THR A 378 -8.44 8.75 19.92
CA THR A 378 -8.32 10.22 19.85
C THR A 378 -6.88 10.60 19.51
N MET A 379 -6.72 11.45 18.49
CA MET A 379 -5.40 11.98 18.10
C MET A 379 -5.42 13.50 18.20
N ILE A 380 -4.47 14.07 18.93
CA ILE A 380 -4.25 15.51 19.05
C ILE A 380 -2.88 15.86 18.48
N ASN A 381 -2.85 16.84 17.56
CA ASN A 381 -1.63 17.39 17.00
C ASN A 381 -1.24 18.64 17.76
N VAL A 382 -0.11 18.63 18.43
CA VAL A 382 0.41 19.76 19.19
C VAL A 382 1.57 20.40 18.45
N ARG A 383 1.48 21.69 18.10
CA ARG A 383 2.58 22.44 17.48
C ARG A 383 3.68 22.69 18.51
N VAL A 384 4.90 22.42 18.13
CA VAL A 384 6.10 22.62 18.95
C VAL A 384 7.16 23.39 18.17
N THR A 385 8.19 23.88 18.85
CA THR A 385 9.36 24.49 18.18
C THR A 385 10.15 23.40 17.45
N LYS A 386 10.78 23.75 16.32
CA LYS A 386 11.62 22.82 15.57
C LYS A 386 12.77 22.31 16.46
N GLY A 387 12.93 21.00 16.54
CA GLY A 387 13.94 20.36 17.39
C GLY A 387 13.54 20.21 18.86
N PHE A 388 12.27 20.41 19.20
CA PHE A 388 11.78 20.20 20.57
C PHE A 388 12.00 18.76 21.06
N ASP A 389 12.71 18.63 22.17
CA ASP A 389 12.99 17.32 22.79
C ASP A 389 11.83 16.86 23.66
N TRP A 390 10.79 16.35 22.99
CA TRP A 390 9.60 15.85 23.67
C TRP A 390 9.85 14.60 24.52
N LYS A 391 10.88 13.82 24.22
CA LYS A 391 11.21 12.57 24.95
C LYS A 391 11.70 12.86 26.36
N ASN A 392 12.41 13.98 26.55
CA ASN A 392 12.91 14.41 27.84
C ASN A 392 12.07 15.51 28.49
N HIS A 393 10.88 15.83 27.94
CA HIS A 393 10.00 16.85 28.48
C HIS A 393 9.29 16.36 29.75
N ALA A 394 9.69 16.85 30.91
CA ALA A 394 9.24 16.36 32.22
C ALA A 394 7.72 16.46 32.42
N PRO A 395 7.00 17.56 32.06
CA PRO A 395 5.54 17.62 32.16
C PRO A 395 4.84 16.56 31.34
N LEU A 396 5.29 16.32 30.08
CA LEU A 396 4.72 15.28 29.22
C LEU A 396 4.93 13.88 29.81
N ASN A 397 6.13 13.60 30.32
CA ASN A 397 6.44 12.30 30.92
C ASN A 397 5.61 12.03 32.18
N ALA A 398 5.34 13.05 32.99
CA ALA A 398 4.43 12.94 34.15
C ALA A 398 2.98 12.70 33.72
N ALA A 399 2.48 13.46 32.75
CA ALA A 399 1.13 13.27 32.18
C ALA A 399 0.98 11.90 31.53
N ARG A 400 2.00 11.43 30.82
CA ARG A 400 2.03 10.09 30.22
C ARG A 400 1.94 9.00 31.27
N ALA A 401 2.75 9.08 32.34
CA ALA A 401 2.70 8.08 33.43
C ALA A 401 1.34 8.04 34.14
N GLN A 402 0.71 9.21 34.34
CA GLN A 402 -0.65 9.31 34.88
C GLN A 402 -1.67 8.65 33.94
N ALA A 403 -1.60 8.93 32.63
CA ALA A 403 -2.48 8.36 31.63
C ALA A 403 -2.30 6.83 31.53
N GLU A 404 -1.05 6.33 31.51
CA GLU A 404 -0.73 4.90 31.52
C GLU A 404 -1.33 4.21 32.77
N SER A 405 -1.22 4.81 33.95
CA SER A 405 -1.82 4.29 35.18
C SER A 405 -3.36 4.25 35.12
N THR A 406 -3.97 5.25 34.47
CA THR A 406 -5.44 5.33 34.34
C THR A 406 -5.97 4.32 33.33
N LEU A 407 -5.27 4.13 32.22
CA LEU A 407 -5.67 3.23 31.13
C LEU A 407 -5.41 1.76 31.46
N GLY A 408 -4.33 1.45 32.19
CA GLY A 408 -3.93 0.06 32.46
C GLY A 408 -3.89 -0.76 31.17
N ASP A 409 -4.48 -1.96 31.21
CA ASP A 409 -4.61 -2.87 30.05
C ASP A 409 -5.78 -2.52 29.13
N THR A 410 -6.55 -1.47 29.45
CA THR A 410 -7.77 -1.09 28.73
C THR A 410 -7.56 0.06 27.76
N GLY A 411 -6.32 0.46 27.54
CA GLY A 411 -5.98 1.52 26.60
C GLY A 411 -4.53 1.51 26.20
N ARG A 412 -4.18 2.41 25.27
CA ARG A 412 -2.83 2.53 24.71
C ARG A 412 -2.52 3.98 24.37
N ILE A 413 -1.27 4.35 24.54
CA ILE A 413 -0.74 5.68 24.21
C ILE A 413 0.31 5.53 23.12
N LEU A 414 0.24 6.41 22.12
CA LEU A 414 1.30 6.58 21.12
C LEU A 414 1.64 8.07 20.97
N ILE A 415 2.88 8.43 21.27
CA ILE A 415 3.40 9.80 21.08
C ILE A 415 4.52 9.74 20.04
N ARG A 416 4.41 10.58 18.99
CA ARG A 416 5.42 10.63 17.93
C ARG A 416 5.57 12.03 17.35
N ALA A 417 6.78 12.37 16.92
CA ALA A 417 7.00 13.56 16.11
C ALA A 417 6.45 13.36 14.67
N SER A 418 5.95 14.42 14.07
CA SER A 418 5.68 14.45 12.64
C SER A 418 7.00 14.48 11.87
N GLY A 419 7.09 13.72 10.78
CA GLY A 419 8.25 13.73 9.89
C GLY A 419 8.39 14.99 9.04
N THR A 420 7.28 15.70 8.80
CA THR A 420 7.21 16.83 7.84
C THR A 420 6.94 18.19 8.48
N GLU A 421 6.31 18.21 9.63
CA GLU A 421 5.90 19.44 10.32
C GLU A 421 6.42 19.47 11.77
N PRO A 422 6.60 20.67 12.37
CA PRO A 422 6.99 20.78 13.77
C PRO A 422 5.82 20.50 14.71
N LEU A 423 5.33 19.26 14.70
CA LEU A 423 4.23 18.77 15.52
C LEU A 423 4.63 17.52 16.30
N ILE A 424 4.06 17.38 17.48
CA ILE A 424 3.98 16.12 18.22
C ILE A 424 2.55 15.61 18.10
N ARG A 425 2.39 14.37 17.69
CA ARG A 425 1.13 13.66 17.60
C ARG A 425 0.94 12.81 18.85
N VAL A 426 -0.09 13.12 19.60
CA VAL A 426 -0.51 12.36 20.79
C VAL A 426 -1.74 11.58 20.42
N MET A 427 -1.66 10.26 20.43
CA MET A 427 -2.76 9.36 20.17
C MET A 427 -3.03 8.51 21.41
N VAL A 428 -4.31 8.39 21.78
CA VAL A 428 -4.79 7.51 22.83
C VAL A 428 -5.92 6.64 22.31
N GLU A 429 -5.86 5.38 22.61
CA GLU A 429 -6.95 4.41 22.48
C GLU A 429 -7.43 4.01 23.87
N ALA A 430 -8.73 3.94 24.06
CA ALA A 430 -9.35 3.50 25.33
C ALA A 430 -10.68 2.78 25.04
N GLN A 431 -11.24 2.11 26.06
CA GLN A 431 -12.52 1.40 25.93
C GLN A 431 -13.69 2.33 25.61
N ASP A 432 -13.62 3.58 26.06
CA ASP A 432 -14.61 4.61 25.71
C ASP A 432 -13.96 5.87 25.14
N ALA A 433 -14.72 6.61 24.35
CA ALA A 433 -14.23 7.78 23.63
C ALA A 433 -13.92 8.98 24.55
N GLU A 434 -14.61 9.10 25.68
CA GLU A 434 -14.39 10.19 26.64
C GLU A 434 -13.06 9.99 27.36
N MET A 435 -12.78 8.76 27.78
CA MET A 435 -11.50 8.38 28.37
C MET A 435 -10.34 8.63 27.37
N ALA A 436 -10.48 8.18 26.12
CA ALA A 436 -9.47 8.41 25.09
C ALA A 436 -9.18 9.90 24.91
N ARG A 437 -10.23 10.72 24.83
CA ARG A 437 -10.12 12.17 24.67
C ARG A 437 -9.49 12.83 25.90
N ALA A 438 -9.93 12.47 27.10
CA ALA A 438 -9.42 13.06 28.33
C ALA A 438 -7.91 12.82 28.51
N GLN A 439 -7.45 11.59 28.27
CA GLN A 439 -6.04 11.24 28.40
C GLN A 439 -5.19 11.86 27.27
N ALA A 440 -5.71 11.96 26.06
CA ALA A 440 -5.03 12.64 24.96
C ALA A 440 -4.90 14.16 25.24
N GLN A 441 -5.95 14.79 25.78
CA GLN A 441 -5.92 16.21 26.14
C GLN A 441 -4.95 16.49 27.30
N LEU A 442 -4.92 15.67 28.33
CA LEU A 442 -3.97 15.78 29.45
C LEU A 442 -2.52 15.88 28.95
N MET A 443 -2.14 15.01 28.02
CA MET A 443 -0.78 15.01 27.44
C MET A 443 -0.55 16.15 26.45
N ALA A 444 -1.58 16.56 25.71
CA ALA A 444 -1.48 17.71 24.80
C ALA A 444 -1.28 19.02 25.59
N ASP A 445 -2.00 19.19 26.70
CA ASP A 445 -1.84 20.35 27.59
C ASP A 445 -0.46 20.39 28.23
N ALA A 446 0.06 19.23 28.64
CA ALA A 446 1.42 19.12 29.19
C ALA A 446 2.52 19.51 28.16
N LEU A 447 2.31 19.28 26.87
CA LEU A 447 3.22 19.74 25.80
C LEU A 447 3.19 21.27 25.61
N GLY A 448 2.09 21.94 25.98
CA GLY A 448 1.95 23.41 25.94
C GLY A 448 2.54 24.12 27.15
N GLN A 449 2.88 23.40 28.23
CA GLN A 449 3.53 23.95 29.42
C GLN A 449 5.03 24.16 29.12
N LYS A 450 5.55 25.40 29.40
CA LYS A 450 6.97 25.74 29.23
C LYS A 450 7.81 25.28 30.40
#